data_543d7f3d3adcb429ae21d7ffaec4fc63
#
_entry.id   543d7f3d3adcb429ae21d7ffaec4fc63
#
_cell.length_a   1.000
_cell.length_b   1.000
_cell.length_c   1.000
_cell.angle_alpha   90.00
_cell.angle_beta   90.00
_cell.angle_gamma   90.00
#
_symmetry.space_group_name_H-M   'P 1'
#
loop_
_entity.id
_entity.type
_entity.pdbx_description
1 polymer ?
#
loop_
_entity_poly.entity_id
_entity_poly.type
_entity_poly.pdbx_seq_one_letter_code
_entity_poly.pdbx_strand_id
1 'polypeptide(L)'
;MTEAFDIAIRHARLRGSAHGQHADIGIKDGRIAAIASRLDGRGATEIDARGHLVTESFVNPHLHLCKVWTLPMMEEEALRAYQGEGMSKALSSIELASKIKEKYAEGWVAENARRAVALAALQGNLHVRAFADVDGKARLEAVKR
;
A
#
# COMPACT_ATOMS: atom_id res chain seq x y z
N MET A 1 2.05 -33.18 -18.69
CA MET A 1 0.81 -32.36 -18.68
C MET A 1 1.28 -30.92 -18.77
N THR A 2 0.88 -30.19 -19.80
CA THR A 2 1.22 -28.78 -20.00
C THR A 2 0.56 -27.95 -18.90
N GLU A 3 1.31 -27.04 -18.28
CA GLU A 3 0.79 -26.07 -17.32
C GLU A 3 -0.19 -25.14 -18.03
N ALA A 4 -1.42 -25.11 -17.58
CA ALA A 4 -2.48 -24.28 -18.17
C ALA A 4 -2.38 -22.82 -17.69
N PHE A 5 -1.80 -22.61 -16.48
CA PHE A 5 -1.71 -21.31 -15.82
C PHE A 5 -0.29 -21.04 -15.31
N ASP A 6 0.07 -19.79 -15.16
CA ASP A 6 1.30 -19.39 -14.48
C ASP A 6 1.15 -19.58 -12.97
N ILE A 7 -0.04 -19.22 -12.43
CA ILE A 7 -0.41 -19.42 -11.03
C ILE A 7 -1.82 -20.01 -10.98
N ALA A 8 -2.00 -21.04 -10.16
CA ALA A 8 -3.34 -21.52 -9.80
C ALA A 8 -3.54 -21.38 -8.28
N ILE A 9 -4.57 -20.65 -7.89
CA ILE A 9 -4.98 -20.50 -6.49
C ILE A 9 -6.16 -21.45 -6.28
N ARG A 10 -6.01 -22.38 -5.32
CA ARG A 10 -7.00 -23.39 -5.00
C ARG A 10 -7.76 -23.06 -3.72
N HIS A 11 -9.00 -23.50 -3.66
CA HIS A 11 -9.85 -23.41 -2.46
C HIS A 11 -9.96 -21.97 -1.93
N ALA A 12 -10.01 -20.97 -2.81
CA ALA A 12 -10.17 -19.58 -2.43
C ALA A 12 -11.62 -19.28 -2.03
N ARG A 13 -11.82 -18.55 -0.94
CA ARG A 13 -13.11 -17.95 -0.62
C ARG A 13 -13.12 -16.54 -1.23
N LEU A 14 -14.05 -16.26 -2.12
CA LEU A 14 -14.19 -14.95 -2.75
C LEU A 14 -15.17 -14.08 -1.96
N ARG A 15 -15.04 -12.75 -2.14
CA ARG A 15 -16.00 -11.80 -1.57
C ARG A 15 -17.41 -12.09 -2.12
N GLY A 16 -18.39 -12.20 -1.23
CA GLY A 16 -19.77 -12.49 -1.59
C GLY A 16 -20.09 -13.99 -1.78
N SER A 17 -19.10 -14.89 -1.67
CA SER A 17 -19.37 -16.32 -1.66
C SER A 17 -20.21 -16.71 -0.43
N ALA A 18 -21.13 -17.65 -0.60
CA ALA A 18 -21.86 -18.26 0.50
C ALA A 18 -20.88 -19.01 1.42
N HIS A 19 -21.29 -19.25 2.67
CA HIS A 19 -20.49 -19.99 3.63
C HIS A 19 -20.13 -21.39 3.07
N GLY A 20 -18.86 -21.74 3.11
CA GLY A 20 -18.35 -23.02 2.61
C GLY A 20 -18.16 -23.10 1.10
N GLN A 21 -18.53 -22.09 0.33
CA GLN A 21 -18.22 -22.06 -1.10
C GLN A 21 -16.78 -21.60 -1.35
N HIS A 22 -16.05 -22.42 -2.11
CA HIS A 22 -14.69 -22.13 -2.56
C HIS A 22 -14.66 -22.10 -4.09
N ALA A 23 -13.66 -21.39 -4.62
CA ALA A 23 -13.35 -21.34 -6.03
C ALA A 23 -11.85 -21.51 -6.25
N ASP A 24 -11.50 -22.01 -7.42
CA ASP A 24 -10.15 -21.98 -7.93
C ASP A 24 -9.99 -20.80 -8.88
N ILE A 25 -8.82 -20.16 -8.88
CA ILE A 25 -8.48 -19.03 -9.75
C ILE A 25 -7.25 -19.41 -10.55
N GLY A 26 -7.35 -19.37 -11.88
CA GLY A 26 -6.24 -19.54 -12.81
C GLY A 26 -5.76 -18.19 -13.33
N ILE A 27 -4.46 -17.93 -13.21
CA ILE A 27 -3.81 -16.71 -13.69
C ILE A 27 -2.85 -17.08 -14.81
N LYS A 28 -2.94 -16.36 -15.93
CA LYS A 28 -2.10 -16.50 -17.10
C LYS A 28 -1.72 -15.13 -17.64
N ASP A 29 -0.45 -14.93 -17.93
CA ASP A 29 0.10 -13.68 -18.47
C ASP A 29 -0.30 -12.44 -17.62
N GLY A 30 -0.25 -12.59 -16.29
CA GLY A 30 -0.59 -11.54 -15.34
C GLY A 30 -2.10 -11.19 -15.26
N ARG A 31 -2.98 -12.02 -15.84
CA ARG A 31 -4.43 -11.82 -15.85
C ARG A 31 -5.16 -13.01 -15.27
N ILE A 32 -6.31 -12.76 -14.65
CA ILE A 32 -7.23 -13.84 -14.28
C ILE A 32 -7.81 -14.42 -15.57
N ALA A 33 -7.41 -15.66 -15.86
CA ALA A 33 -7.83 -16.38 -17.04
C ALA A 33 -9.09 -17.23 -16.79
N ALA A 34 -9.28 -17.72 -15.56
CA ALA A 34 -10.44 -18.52 -15.20
C ALA A 34 -10.72 -18.42 -13.69
N ILE A 35 -12.01 -18.50 -13.34
CA ILE A 35 -12.51 -18.70 -11.98
C ILE A 35 -13.59 -19.77 -12.08
N ALA A 36 -13.47 -20.85 -11.33
CA ALA A 36 -14.43 -21.94 -11.29
C ALA A 36 -14.45 -22.60 -9.90
N SER A 37 -15.49 -23.38 -9.60
CA SER A 37 -15.53 -24.18 -8.37
C SER A 37 -14.36 -25.16 -8.29
N ARG A 38 -13.88 -25.61 -9.44
CA ARG A 38 -12.69 -26.43 -9.61
C ARG A 38 -12.10 -26.19 -11.00
N LEU A 39 -10.77 -26.04 -11.08
CA LEU A 39 -10.02 -25.97 -12.33
C LEU A 39 -9.27 -27.29 -12.57
N ASP A 40 -9.41 -27.84 -13.77
CA ASP A 40 -8.69 -29.07 -14.17
C ASP A 40 -7.24 -28.79 -14.58
N GLY A 41 -6.91 -27.56 -14.98
CA GLY A 41 -5.57 -27.13 -15.34
C GLY A 41 -4.68 -26.90 -14.11
N ARG A 42 -3.37 -27.15 -14.28
CA ARG A 42 -2.34 -26.85 -13.26
C ARG A 42 -1.71 -25.50 -13.51
N GLY A 43 -1.23 -24.84 -12.44
CA GLY A 43 -0.34 -23.70 -12.52
C GLY A 43 1.12 -24.11 -12.38
N ALA A 44 2.04 -23.35 -12.99
CA ALA A 44 3.46 -23.45 -12.69
C ALA A 44 3.73 -23.22 -11.19
N THR A 45 2.98 -22.30 -10.58
CA THR A 45 2.88 -22.10 -9.13
C THR A 45 1.48 -22.47 -8.66
N GLU A 46 1.38 -23.33 -7.65
CA GLU A 46 0.13 -23.70 -7.00
C GLU A 46 0.07 -23.08 -5.60
N ILE A 47 -1.02 -22.38 -5.29
CA ILE A 47 -1.28 -21.78 -3.98
C ILE A 47 -2.58 -22.36 -3.45
N ASP A 48 -2.53 -23.05 -2.30
CA ASP A 48 -3.74 -23.47 -1.62
C ASP A 48 -4.18 -22.41 -0.62
N ALA A 49 -5.27 -21.73 -0.92
CA ALA A 49 -5.85 -20.70 -0.05
C ALA A 49 -6.54 -21.29 1.18
N ARG A 50 -6.76 -22.61 1.26
CA ARG A 50 -7.32 -23.29 2.44
C ARG A 50 -8.64 -22.68 2.94
N GLY A 51 -9.46 -22.19 2.04
CA GLY A 51 -10.69 -21.49 2.39
C GLY A 51 -10.52 -20.06 2.92
N HIS A 52 -9.30 -19.52 2.92
CA HIS A 52 -9.10 -18.14 3.28
C HIS A 52 -9.65 -17.20 2.20
N LEU A 53 -9.96 -15.98 2.62
CA LEU A 53 -10.44 -14.94 1.72
C LEU A 53 -9.35 -14.52 0.75
N VAL A 54 -9.67 -14.54 -0.54
CA VAL A 54 -8.85 -14.00 -1.62
C VAL A 54 -9.60 -12.81 -2.21
N THR A 55 -8.94 -11.68 -2.29
CA THR A 55 -9.50 -10.42 -2.81
C THR A 55 -8.55 -9.80 -3.81
N GLU A 56 -9.01 -8.81 -4.52
CA GLU A 56 -8.16 -7.85 -5.22
C GLU A 56 -7.23 -7.17 -4.21
N SER A 57 -6.11 -6.62 -4.71
CA SER A 57 -5.20 -5.84 -3.87
C SER A 57 -5.89 -4.62 -3.26
N PHE A 58 -5.41 -4.18 -2.11
CA PHE A 58 -5.90 -2.96 -1.49
C PHE A 58 -5.48 -1.71 -2.27
N VAL A 59 -6.29 -0.68 -2.15
CA VAL A 59 -6.04 0.65 -2.72
C VAL A 59 -5.89 1.65 -1.57
N ASN A 60 -4.80 2.38 -1.54
CA ASN A 60 -4.66 3.56 -0.68
C ASN A 60 -4.95 4.81 -1.52
N PRO A 61 -6.10 5.43 -1.36
CA PRO A 61 -6.51 6.56 -2.21
C PRO A 61 -5.84 7.88 -1.83
N HIS A 62 -5.10 7.93 -0.71
CA HIS A 62 -4.48 9.17 -0.23
C HIS A 62 -3.28 8.90 0.66
N LEU A 63 -2.07 9.08 0.12
CA LEU A 63 -0.84 8.97 0.88
C LEU A 63 0.16 10.06 0.47
N HIS A 64 0.59 10.88 1.42
CA HIS A 64 1.68 11.83 1.21
C HIS A 64 3.04 11.13 1.34
N LEU A 65 3.57 10.61 0.24
CA LEU A 65 4.86 9.90 0.24
C LEU A 65 6.03 10.79 0.67
N CYS A 66 5.93 12.10 0.49
CA CYS A 66 6.93 13.05 0.96
C CYS A 66 6.99 13.21 2.48
N LYS A 67 5.96 12.74 3.21
CA LYS A 67 5.86 12.87 4.68
C LYS A 67 6.08 11.58 5.43
N VAL A 68 6.25 10.46 4.74
CA VAL A 68 6.48 9.17 5.39
C VAL A 68 7.79 9.21 6.18
N TRP A 69 7.80 8.60 7.35
CA TRP A 69 8.97 8.53 8.24
C TRP A 69 9.47 9.90 8.75
N THR A 70 8.61 10.92 8.76
CA THR A 70 8.98 12.25 9.29
C THR A 70 8.89 12.36 10.81
N LEU A 71 8.16 11.46 11.46
CA LEU A 71 7.93 11.51 12.90
C LEU A 71 9.24 11.58 13.72
N PRO A 72 10.30 10.79 13.42
CA PRO A 72 11.57 10.89 14.14
C PRO A 72 12.35 12.19 13.91
N MET A 73 11.93 13.02 12.94
CA MET A 73 12.53 14.32 12.67
C MET A 73 11.89 15.43 13.51
N MET A 74 10.80 15.14 14.20
CA MET A 74 10.10 16.07 15.08
C MET A 74 10.82 16.11 16.44
N GLU A 75 10.95 17.32 16.98
CA GLU A 75 11.42 17.53 18.34
C GLU A 75 10.36 17.02 19.34
N GLU A 76 10.80 16.64 20.54
CA GLU A 76 9.91 16.04 21.55
C GLU A 76 8.74 16.96 21.93
N GLU A 77 8.98 18.25 21.98
CA GLU A 77 7.93 19.26 22.25
C GLU A 77 6.87 19.28 21.14
N ALA A 78 7.30 19.16 19.89
CA ALA A 78 6.41 19.08 18.74
C ALA A 78 5.58 17.78 18.75
N LEU A 79 6.17 16.66 19.15
CA LEU A 79 5.46 15.37 19.31
C LEU A 79 4.40 15.44 20.39
N ARG A 80 4.70 16.07 21.54
CA ARG A 80 3.72 16.28 22.62
C ARG A 80 2.56 17.18 22.17
N ALA A 81 2.84 18.23 21.42
CA ALA A 81 1.81 19.10 20.85
C ALA A 81 0.93 18.37 19.83
N TYR A 82 1.50 17.43 19.08
CA TYR A 82 0.77 16.62 18.09
C TYR A 82 -0.23 15.64 18.72
N GLN A 83 0.04 15.12 19.90
CA GLN A 83 -0.81 14.15 20.60
C GLN A 83 -2.04 14.78 21.30
N GLY A 84 -2.25 16.06 21.17
CA GLY A 84 -3.39 16.72 21.80
C GLY A 84 -4.71 16.60 21.00
N GLU A 85 -5.82 16.92 21.64
CA GLU A 85 -7.15 16.91 21.04
C GLU A 85 -7.62 18.31 20.61
N GLY A 86 -8.45 18.37 19.56
CA GLY A 86 -9.13 19.58 19.10
C GLY A 86 -8.56 20.23 17.83
N MET A 87 -9.39 21.04 17.18
CA MET A 87 -9.07 21.66 15.88
C MET A 87 -7.90 22.65 15.94
N SER A 88 -7.77 23.40 17.04
CA SER A 88 -6.65 24.32 17.23
C SER A 88 -5.30 23.61 17.26
N LYS A 89 -5.26 22.39 17.80
CA LYS A 89 -4.05 21.55 17.83
C LYS A 89 -3.74 20.93 16.48
N ALA A 90 -4.77 20.65 15.66
CA ALA A 90 -4.54 20.20 14.27
C ALA A 90 -3.82 21.30 13.46
N LEU A 91 -4.16 22.56 13.62
CA LEU A 91 -3.46 23.68 12.97
C LEU A 91 -2.01 23.81 13.46
N SER A 92 -1.79 23.70 14.77
CA SER A 92 -0.43 23.70 15.33
C SER A 92 0.42 22.53 14.82
N SER A 93 -0.17 21.35 14.65
CA SER A 93 0.52 20.19 14.07
C SER A 93 0.89 20.41 12.60
N ILE A 94 0.07 21.13 11.83
CA ILE A 94 0.40 21.50 10.44
C ILE A 94 1.61 22.44 10.40
N GLU A 95 1.66 23.43 11.31
CA GLU A 95 2.79 24.35 11.41
C GLU A 95 4.08 23.62 11.80
N LEU A 96 4.01 22.73 12.81
CA LEU A 96 5.16 21.93 13.23
C LEU A 96 5.63 20.98 12.12
N ALA A 97 4.70 20.30 11.44
CA ALA A 97 5.02 19.49 10.27
C ALA A 97 5.65 20.31 9.14
N SER A 98 5.29 21.60 9.02
CA SER A 98 5.88 22.47 8.00
C SER A 98 7.36 22.76 8.24
N LYS A 99 7.84 22.78 9.50
CA LYS A 99 9.25 22.95 9.82
C LYS A 99 10.11 21.79 9.34
N ILE A 100 9.55 20.58 9.32
CA ILE A 100 10.26 19.40 8.80
C ILE A 100 10.51 19.51 7.31
N LYS A 101 9.62 20.15 6.57
CA LYS A 101 9.75 20.33 5.11
C LYS A 101 11.02 21.11 4.72
N GLU A 102 11.50 21.98 5.59
CA GLU A 102 12.75 22.72 5.37
C GLU A 102 13.98 21.79 5.39
N LYS A 103 13.84 20.61 6.03
CA LYS A 103 14.87 19.58 6.14
C LYS A 103 14.78 18.52 5.03
N TYR A 104 13.86 18.66 4.07
CA TYR A 104 13.73 17.69 2.99
C TYR A 104 14.97 17.72 2.10
N ALA A 105 15.52 16.54 1.87
CA ALA A 105 16.56 16.29 0.89
C ALA A 105 16.06 15.25 -0.10
N GLU A 106 16.39 15.43 -1.38
CA GLU A 106 15.94 14.55 -2.47
C GLU A 106 16.19 13.07 -2.18
N GLY A 107 17.41 12.70 -1.80
CA GLY A 107 17.77 11.31 -1.50
C GLY A 107 17.00 10.73 -0.33
N TRP A 108 16.74 11.52 0.69
CA TRP A 108 15.97 11.09 1.87
C TRP A 108 14.48 10.83 1.51
N VAL A 109 13.87 11.74 0.77
CA VAL A 109 12.47 11.60 0.33
C VAL A 109 12.32 10.37 -0.56
N ALA A 110 13.20 10.20 -1.53
CA ALA A 110 13.18 9.06 -2.45
C ALA A 110 13.32 7.72 -1.74
N GLU A 111 14.25 7.62 -0.78
CA GLU A 111 14.48 6.38 -0.02
C GLU A 111 13.28 6.03 0.85
N ASN A 112 12.73 7.01 1.57
CA ASN A 112 11.56 6.79 2.41
C ASN A 112 10.31 6.45 1.58
N ALA A 113 10.14 7.05 0.41
CA ALA A 113 9.06 6.71 -0.51
C ALA A 113 9.18 5.25 -1.00
N ARG A 114 10.37 4.81 -1.44
CA ARG A 114 10.60 3.40 -1.83
C ARG A 114 10.28 2.43 -0.70
N ARG A 115 10.76 2.74 0.52
CA ARG A 115 10.50 1.93 1.71
C ARG A 115 9.01 1.85 2.03
N ALA A 116 8.29 2.96 1.96
CA ALA A 116 6.85 2.99 2.22
C ALA A 116 6.05 2.20 1.18
N VAL A 117 6.41 2.31 -0.10
CA VAL A 117 5.77 1.55 -1.18
C VAL A 117 6.05 0.05 -1.04
N ALA A 118 7.29 -0.34 -0.73
CA ALA A 118 7.63 -1.74 -0.48
C ALA A 118 6.85 -2.32 0.70
N LEU A 119 6.74 -1.57 1.80
CA LEU A 119 5.94 -2.00 2.97
C LEU A 119 4.45 -2.09 2.64
N ALA A 120 3.92 -1.14 1.87
CA ALA A 120 2.53 -1.19 1.40
C ALA A 120 2.27 -2.45 0.55
N ALA A 121 3.18 -2.78 -0.38
CA ALA A 121 3.08 -3.98 -1.20
C ALA A 121 3.10 -5.27 -0.36
N LEU A 122 3.98 -5.36 0.65
CA LEU A 122 4.03 -6.49 1.58
C LEU A 122 2.72 -6.66 2.37
N GLN A 123 1.95 -5.60 2.56
CA GLN A 123 0.64 -5.62 3.20
C GLN A 123 -0.52 -5.78 2.19
N GLY A 124 -0.23 -6.12 0.93
CA GLY A 124 -1.24 -6.32 -0.11
C GLY A 124 -1.81 -5.03 -0.70
N ASN A 125 -1.21 -3.87 -0.42
CA ASN A 125 -1.61 -2.59 -0.98
C ASN A 125 -0.75 -2.27 -2.20
N LEU A 126 -1.27 -2.55 -3.40
CA LEU A 126 -0.54 -2.41 -4.67
C LEU A 126 -0.93 -1.15 -5.45
N HIS A 127 -1.95 -0.43 -5.03
CA HIS A 127 -2.42 0.78 -5.68
C HIS A 127 -2.40 1.95 -4.69
N VAL A 128 -1.54 2.92 -4.95
CA VAL A 128 -1.39 4.11 -4.11
C VAL A 128 -1.61 5.36 -4.94
N ARG A 129 -2.52 6.22 -4.49
CA ARG A 129 -2.60 7.59 -4.99
C ARG A 129 -1.71 8.47 -4.13
N ALA A 130 -0.52 8.74 -4.65
CA ALA A 130 0.47 9.53 -3.96
C ALA A 130 0.20 11.05 -4.10
N PHE A 131 0.49 11.76 -3.02
CA PHE A 131 0.52 13.22 -2.99
C PHE A 131 1.92 13.67 -2.60
N ALA A 132 2.36 14.76 -3.18
CA ALA A 132 3.61 15.43 -2.84
C ALA A 132 3.31 16.89 -2.48
N ASP A 133 3.87 17.36 -1.38
CA ASP A 133 3.75 18.75 -0.99
C ASP A 133 4.70 19.59 -1.82
N VAL A 134 4.16 20.66 -2.42
CA VAL A 134 4.91 21.69 -3.13
C VAL A 134 4.50 23.02 -2.52
N ASP A 135 5.37 23.65 -1.77
CA ASP A 135 5.15 24.94 -1.13
C ASP A 135 6.50 25.66 -0.91
N GLY A 136 6.47 26.86 -0.32
CA GLY A 136 7.66 27.67 -0.09
C GLY A 136 8.74 27.00 0.78
N LYS A 137 8.38 26.02 1.61
CA LYS A 137 9.29 25.26 2.48
C LYS A 137 9.76 23.95 1.86
N ALA A 138 8.81 23.14 1.37
CA ALA A 138 9.10 21.87 0.70
C ALA A 138 9.78 22.09 -0.66
N ARG A 139 9.58 23.24 -1.27
CA ARG A 139 10.05 23.54 -2.62
C ARG A 139 9.62 22.43 -3.59
N LEU A 140 10.49 21.93 -4.42
CA LEU A 140 10.25 20.82 -5.35
C LEU A 140 10.92 19.50 -4.92
N GLU A 141 11.42 19.43 -3.69
CA GLU A 141 12.20 18.26 -3.24
C GLU A 141 11.39 16.96 -3.29
N ALA A 142 10.08 17.04 -3.04
CA ALA A 142 9.20 15.87 -3.04
C ALA A 142 8.82 15.35 -4.44
N VAL A 143 9.12 16.11 -5.51
CA VAL A 143 8.77 15.77 -6.90
C VAL A 143 9.98 15.64 -7.82
N LYS A 144 11.19 15.87 -7.32
CA LYS A 144 12.43 15.59 -8.05
C LYS A 144 12.60 14.07 -8.25
N ARG A 145 13.24 13.70 -9.36
CA ARG A 145 13.47 12.30 -9.75
C ARG A 145 14.73 11.73 -9.10
#